data_63d01145d74a75c445b2e11ff9aea7d8
#
_entry.id   63d01145d74a75c445b2e11ff9aea7d8
#
_cell.length_a   1.000
_cell.length_b   1.000
_cell.length_c   1.000
_cell.angle_alpha   90.00
_cell.angle_beta   90.00
_cell.angle_gamma   90.00
#
_symmetry.space_group_name_H-M   'P 1'
#
loop_
_entity.id
_entity.type
_entity.pdbx_description
1 polymer ?
#
loop_
_entity_poly.entity_id
_entity_poly.type
_entity_poly.pdbx_seq_one_letter_code
_entity_poly.pdbx_strand_id
1 'polypeptide(L)'
;TVEIMVPPLRDREGDIRLLARYFVDVYSEKYAKPGFDLDDALLRKLEDHPFPGNVRELQYALERAVIMADKNILKAEDLIFSPIEKKPTLGQVRVLKLDSVEKETILQVLEKNKGNISKSAKELGITRTALYRRLNKYGL
;
A
#
# COMPACT_ATOMS: atom_id res chain seq x y z
N THR A 1 0.63 40.11 19.76
CA THR A 1 0.67 38.71 19.30
C THR A 1 1.43 38.65 17.98
N VAL A 2 2.49 37.89 17.92
CA VAL A 2 3.26 37.66 16.68
C VAL A 2 2.77 36.36 16.07
N GLU A 3 2.31 36.41 14.83
CA GLU A 3 1.88 35.26 14.06
C GLU A 3 3.00 34.87 13.08
N ILE A 4 3.46 33.63 13.18
CA ILE A 4 4.48 33.08 12.27
C ILE A 4 3.84 31.98 11.43
N MET A 5 3.79 32.18 10.12
CA MET A 5 3.33 31.17 9.17
C MET A 5 4.47 30.19 8.83
N VAL A 6 4.27 28.93 9.17
CA VAL A 6 5.18 27.85 8.74
C VAL A 6 4.60 27.19 7.49
N PRO A 7 5.34 27.21 6.34
CA PRO A 7 4.82 26.62 5.11
C PRO A 7 4.72 25.09 5.24
N PRO A 8 3.71 24.44 4.61
CA PRO A 8 3.61 23.00 4.55
C PRO A 8 4.75 22.40 3.72
N LEU A 9 5.02 21.11 3.93
CA LEU A 9 6.13 20.42 3.28
C LEU A 9 6.05 20.46 1.75
N ARG A 10 4.85 20.40 1.16
CA ARG A 10 4.62 20.51 -0.30
C ARG A 10 5.11 21.82 -0.92
N ASP A 11 5.20 22.88 -0.13
CA ASP A 11 5.71 24.21 -0.55
C ASP A 11 7.21 24.39 -0.28
N ARG A 12 7.87 23.35 0.23
CA ARG A 12 9.28 23.31 0.61
C ARG A 12 10.05 22.26 -0.19
N GLU A 13 9.96 22.31 -1.50
CA GLU A 13 10.50 21.29 -2.41
C GLU A 13 11.97 20.92 -2.16
N GLY A 14 12.83 21.94 -1.95
CA GLY A 14 14.25 21.73 -1.69
C GLY A 14 14.54 20.99 -0.36
N ASP A 15 13.64 21.05 0.60
CA ASP A 15 13.82 20.46 1.93
C ASP A 15 13.50 18.96 1.97
N ILE A 16 12.69 18.47 1.05
CA ILE A 16 12.26 17.05 1.04
C ILE A 16 13.45 16.11 0.91
N ARG A 17 14.38 16.38 0.02
CA ARG A 17 15.59 15.57 -0.17
C ARG A 17 16.48 15.57 1.05
N LEU A 18 16.70 16.73 1.65
CA LEU A 18 17.52 16.90 2.86
C LEU A 18 16.89 16.16 4.04
N LEU A 19 15.60 16.34 4.26
CA LEU A 19 14.86 15.67 5.31
C LEU A 19 14.82 14.15 5.12
N ALA A 20 14.61 13.68 3.90
CA ALA A 20 14.63 12.27 3.58
C ALA A 20 15.97 11.63 3.93
N ARG A 21 17.07 12.23 3.54
CA ARG A 21 18.42 11.75 3.88
C ARG A 21 18.64 11.74 5.38
N TYR A 22 18.29 12.81 6.05
CA TYR A 22 18.40 12.91 7.50
C TYR A 22 17.64 11.81 8.23
N PHE A 23 16.37 11.60 7.89
CA PHE A 23 15.55 10.59 8.57
C PHE A 23 16.01 9.16 8.25
N VAL A 24 16.43 8.90 7.04
CA VAL A 24 17.00 7.58 6.69
C VAL A 24 18.25 7.29 7.51
N ASP A 25 19.12 8.25 7.68
CA ASP A 25 20.34 8.10 8.50
C ASP A 25 19.99 7.88 9.98
N VAL A 26 19.04 8.65 10.52
CA VAL A 26 18.58 8.51 11.92
C VAL A 26 17.95 7.13 12.15
N TYR A 27 17.08 6.67 11.27
CA TYR A 27 16.43 5.38 11.45
C TYR A 27 17.33 4.19 11.16
N SER A 28 18.28 4.33 10.25
CA SER A 28 19.31 3.31 10.02
C SER A 28 20.13 3.06 11.27
N GLU A 29 20.51 4.12 11.97
CA GLU A 29 21.23 4.03 13.24
C GLU A 29 20.34 3.46 14.35
N LYS A 30 19.10 3.94 14.47
CA LYS A 30 18.14 3.48 15.48
C LYS A 30 17.85 1.99 15.41
N TYR A 31 17.72 1.45 14.21
CA TYR A 31 17.42 0.03 13.98
C TYR A 31 18.66 -0.83 13.69
N ALA A 32 19.85 -0.30 13.90
CA ALA A 32 21.13 -0.98 13.68
C ALA A 32 21.25 -1.60 12.29
N LYS A 33 20.75 -0.90 11.27
CA LYS A 33 20.89 -1.29 9.87
C LYS A 33 22.04 -0.55 9.21
N PRO A 34 22.66 -1.13 8.17
CA PRO A 34 23.68 -0.42 7.39
C PRO A 34 23.06 0.82 6.73
N GLY A 35 23.88 1.84 6.46
CA GLY A 35 23.42 3.04 5.75
C GLY A 35 22.80 2.70 4.40
N PHE A 36 21.74 3.42 4.06
CA PHE A 36 21.01 3.23 2.80
C PHE A 36 21.36 4.31 1.79
N ASP A 37 21.49 3.90 0.53
CA ASP A 37 21.42 4.82 -0.59
C ASP A 37 19.96 5.04 -1.01
N LEU A 38 19.66 6.26 -1.43
CA LEU A 38 18.33 6.63 -1.90
C LEU A 38 18.32 6.61 -3.43
N ASP A 39 17.39 5.82 -4.00
CA ASP A 39 17.19 5.79 -5.45
C ASP A 39 16.55 7.08 -5.94
N ASP A 40 16.92 7.53 -7.13
CA ASP A 40 16.33 8.74 -7.76
C ASP A 40 14.81 8.61 -7.95
N ALA A 41 14.32 7.42 -8.26
CA ALA A 41 12.88 7.16 -8.37
C ALA A 41 12.16 7.36 -7.03
N LEU A 42 12.80 6.99 -5.91
CA LEU A 42 12.28 7.23 -4.57
C LEU A 42 12.21 8.72 -4.25
N LEU A 43 13.26 9.47 -4.57
CA LEU A 43 13.31 10.93 -4.35
C LEU A 43 12.23 11.65 -5.16
N ARG A 44 12.03 11.27 -6.42
CA ARG A 44 10.95 11.81 -7.27
C ARG A 44 9.58 11.50 -6.69
N LYS A 45 9.36 10.28 -6.23
CA LYS A 45 8.09 9.90 -5.59
C LYS A 45 7.81 10.71 -4.33
N LEU A 46 8.84 11.01 -3.54
CA LEU A 46 8.72 11.90 -2.39
C LEU A 46 8.38 13.34 -2.80
N GLU A 47 9.04 13.87 -3.82
CA GLU A 47 8.79 15.23 -4.31
C GLU A 47 7.39 15.40 -4.91
N ASP A 48 6.87 14.37 -5.57
CA ASP A 48 5.54 14.39 -6.20
C ASP A 48 4.40 14.19 -5.20
N HIS A 49 4.69 13.73 -3.98
CA HIS A 49 3.67 13.50 -2.96
C HIS A 49 3.30 14.79 -2.23
N PRO A 50 2.00 15.09 -2.04
CA PRO A 50 1.54 16.33 -1.41
C PRO A 50 1.76 16.42 0.10
N PHE A 51 2.08 15.33 0.78
CA PHE A 51 2.31 15.25 2.23
C PHE A 51 1.28 16.02 3.07
N PRO A 52 0.00 15.62 3.08
CA PRO A 52 -1.00 16.25 3.95
C PRO A 52 -0.64 16.12 5.44
N GLY A 53 0.08 15.09 5.82
CA GLY A 53 0.66 14.91 7.16
C GLY A 53 2.01 15.60 7.37
N ASN A 54 2.49 16.37 6.39
CA ASN A 54 3.77 17.11 6.42
C ASN A 54 4.97 16.24 6.84
N VAL A 55 5.85 16.78 7.68
CA VAL A 55 7.07 16.09 8.13
C VAL A 55 6.77 14.78 8.85
N ARG A 56 5.69 14.72 9.63
CA ARG A 56 5.30 13.50 10.35
C ARG A 56 4.98 12.34 9.41
N GLU A 57 4.28 12.61 8.33
CA GLU A 57 4.00 11.61 7.30
C GLU A 57 5.28 11.15 6.60
N LEU A 58 6.17 12.06 6.26
CA LEU A 58 7.49 11.73 5.70
C LEU A 58 8.30 10.84 6.66
N GLN A 59 8.34 11.19 7.94
CA GLN A 59 9.01 10.38 8.98
C GLN A 59 8.48 8.95 9.00
N TYR A 60 7.16 8.75 9.09
CA TYR A 60 6.55 7.42 9.15
C TYR A 60 6.82 6.60 7.90
N ALA A 61 6.72 7.21 6.72
CA ALA A 61 6.97 6.53 5.46
C ALA A 61 8.42 6.03 5.38
N LEU A 62 9.38 6.85 5.75
CA LEU A 62 10.81 6.51 5.73
C LEU A 62 11.19 5.53 6.84
N GLU A 63 10.66 5.69 8.05
CA GLU A 63 10.87 4.73 9.14
C GLU A 63 10.43 3.33 8.73
N ARG A 64 9.23 3.22 8.17
CA ARG A 64 8.70 1.96 7.67
C ARG A 64 9.57 1.38 6.54
N ALA A 65 9.97 2.21 5.59
CA ALA A 65 10.82 1.80 4.49
C ALA A 65 12.15 1.22 5.00
N VAL A 66 12.79 1.86 5.98
CA VAL A 66 14.04 1.38 6.59
C VAL A 66 13.83 0.05 7.33
N ILE A 67 12.75 -0.09 8.09
CA ILE A 67 12.45 -1.33 8.83
C ILE A 67 12.23 -2.49 7.87
N MET A 68 11.51 -2.27 6.78
CA MET A 68 11.11 -3.32 5.83
C MET A 68 12.15 -3.60 4.74
N ALA A 69 13.18 -2.76 4.61
CA ALA A 69 14.17 -2.91 3.57
C ALA A 69 15.12 -4.09 3.84
N ASP A 70 15.26 -4.95 2.84
CA ASP A 70 16.19 -6.10 2.87
C ASP A 70 17.54 -5.80 2.23
N LYS A 71 17.66 -4.71 1.50
CA LYS A 71 18.85 -4.29 0.75
C LYS A 71 19.33 -2.91 1.19
N ASN A 72 20.56 -2.56 0.82
CA ASN A 72 21.17 -1.28 1.19
C ASN A 72 20.68 -0.08 0.35
N ILE A 73 19.74 -0.29 -0.54
CA ILE A 73 19.14 0.76 -1.39
C ILE A 73 17.65 0.81 -1.14
N LEU A 74 17.16 1.99 -0.78
CA LEU A 74 15.72 2.26 -0.69
C LEU A 74 15.18 2.65 -2.06
N LYS A 75 14.17 1.95 -2.51
CA LYS A 75 13.50 2.15 -3.79
C LYS A 75 12.13 2.79 -3.61
N ALA A 76 11.57 3.34 -4.70
CA ALA A 76 10.24 3.91 -4.69
C ALA A 76 9.14 2.92 -4.24
N GLU A 77 9.31 1.64 -4.50
CA GLU A 77 8.39 0.57 -4.08
C GLU A 77 8.39 0.32 -2.56
N ASP A 78 9.48 0.69 -1.87
CA ASP A 78 9.59 0.56 -0.42
C ASP A 78 8.81 1.66 0.32
N LEU A 79 8.47 2.75 -0.37
CA LEU A 79 7.66 3.82 0.18
C LEU A 79 6.18 3.48 0.12
N ILE A 80 5.58 3.35 1.29
CA ILE A 80 4.14 3.18 1.43
C ILE A 80 3.62 4.35 2.25
N PHE A 81 2.86 5.21 1.60
CA PHE A 81 2.13 6.27 2.28
C PHE A 81 0.89 5.70 2.98
N SER A 82 0.38 6.40 3.99
CA SER A 82 -0.74 5.92 4.77
C SER A 82 -1.94 5.53 3.87
N PRO A 83 -2.60 4.37 4.11
CA PRO A 83 -3.76 3.96 3.33
C PRO A 83 -4.92 4.96 3.39
N ILE A 84 -4.96 5.81 4.41
CA ILE A 84 -5.99 6.85 4.59
C ILE A 84 -5.88 7.91 3.48
N GLU A 85 -4.71 8.06 2.86
CA GLU A 85 -4.39 9.08 1.87
C GLU A 85 -4.33 8.56 0.44
N LYS A 86 -4.46 7.26 0.23
CA LYS A 86 -4.82 6.75 -1.08
C LYS A 86 -6.24 7.18 -1.38
N LYS A 87 -6.40 8.44 -1.83
CA LYS A 87 -7.56 8.75 -2.65
C LYS A 87 -7.54 7.72 -3.77
N PRO A 88 -8.56 6.89 -3.87
CA PRO A 88 -8.57 5.90 -4.94
C PRO A 88 -8.52 6.68 -6.24
N THR A 89 -7.42 6.56 -6.95
CA THR A 89 -7.44 6.86 -8.37
C THR A 89 -8.57 6.03 -8.96
N LEU A 90 -9.48 6.66 -9.66
CA LEU A 90 -10.75 6.12 -10.18
C LEU A 90 -10.66 4.78 -10.96
N GLY A 91 -9.53 4.13 -10.98
CA GLY A 91 -9.28 2.82 -11.58
C GLY A 91 -8.94 1.69 -10.61
N GLN A 92 -8.82 1.92 -9.30
CA GLN A 92 -8.41 0.91 -8.32
C GLN A 92 -9.20 0.92 -7.01
N VAL A 93 -10.39 1.48 -6.98
CA VAL A 93 -11.36 1.07 -5.96
C VAL A 93 -11.88 -0.31 -6.37
N ARG A 94 -11.09 -1.33 -6.16
CA ARG A 94 -11.70 -2.58 -5.77
C ARG A 94 -12.36 -2.29 -4.43
N VAL A 95 -13.60 -1.83 -4.51
CA VAL A 95 -14.48 -1.86 -3.36
C VAL A 95 -14.47 -3.33 -2.97
N LEU A 96 -13.73 -3.66 -1.91
CA LEU A 96 -13.77 -4.96 -1.30
C LEU A 96 -15.13 -5.11 -0.61
N LYS A 97 -16.20 -5.04 -1.42
CA LYS A 97 -17.48 -5.56 -0.98
C LYS A 97 -17.27 -7.05 -0.79
N LEU A 98 -17.69 -7.55 0.34
CA LEU A 98 -17.59 -8.97 0.67
C LEU A 98 -18.10 -9.84 -0.48
N ASP A 99 -19.19 -9.41 -1.13
CA ASP A 99 -19.78 -10.07 -2.30
C ASP A 99 -18.83 -10.13 -3.51
N SER A 100 -18.04 -9.08 -3.76
CA SER A 100 -17.09 -9.06 -4.87
C SER A 100 -15.92 -10.03 -4.64
N VAL A 101 -15.42 -10.09 -3.42
CA VAL A 101 -14.35 -11.04 -3.02
C VAL A 101 -14.87 -12.47 -3.09
N GLU A 102 -16.08 -12.72 -2.61
CA GLU A 102 -16.73 -14.03 -2.65
C GLU A 102 -16.93 -14.50 -4.09
N LYS A 103 -17.46 -13.65 -4.96
CA LYS A 103 -17.64 -13.94 -6.38
C LYS A 103 -16.33 -14.30 -7.08
N GLU A 104 -15.29 -13.49 -6.88
CA GLU A 104 -13.98 -13.70 -7.48
C GLU A 104 -13.35 -15.04 -7.01
N THR A 105 -13.43 -15.32 -5.72
CA THR A 105 -12.93 -16.57 -5.13
C THR A 105 -13.67 -17.79 -5.69
N ILE A 106 -14.98 -17.73 -5.82
CA ILE A 106 -15.78 -18.81 -6.41
C ILE A 106 -15.38 -19.04 -7.87
N LEU A 107 -15.23 -17.99 -8.66
CA LEU A 107 -14.82 -18.10 -10.07
C LEU A 107 -13.44 -18.74 -10.20
N GLN A 108 -12.47 -18.34 -9.38
CA GLN A 108 -11.11 -18.91 -9.40
C GLN A 108 -11.13 -20.41 -9.07
N VAL A 109 -11.90 -20.80 -8.06
CA VAL A 109 -12.00 -22.23 -7.67
C VAL A 109 -12.72 -23.04 -8.73
N LEU A 110 -13.77 -22.52 -9.35
CA LEU A 110 -14.48 -23.17 -10.46
C LEU A 110 -13.58 -23.36 -11.66
N GLU A 111 -12.81 -22.34 -12.05
CA GLU A 111 -11.87 -22.41 -13.15
C GLU A 111 -10.76 -23.43 -12.91
N LYS A 112 -10.18 -23.43 -11.71
CA LYS A 112 -9.18 -24.40 -11.26
C LYS A 112 -9.69 -25.84 -11.35
N ASN A 113 -10.94 -26.08 -11.00
CA ASN A 113 -11.60 -27.39 -11.00
C ASN A 113 -12.36 -27.68 -12.32
N LYS A 114 -12.14 -26.90 -13.37
CA LYS A 114 -12.77 -27.05 -14.69
C LYS A 114 -14.31 -27.13 -14.64
N GLY A 115 -14.92 -26.33 -13.79
CA GLY A 115 -16.37 -26.29 -13.62
C GLY A 115 -16.96 -27.41 -12.76
N ASN A 116 -16.14 -28.21 -12.11
CA ASN A 116 -16.64 -29.30 -11.24
C ASN A 116 -17.19 -28.74 -9.94
N ILE A 117 -18.52 -28.71 -9.81
CA ILE A 117 -19.23 -28.15 -8.65
C ILE A 117 -18.91 -28.89 -7.36
N SER A 118 -18.86 -30.21 -7.40
CA SER A 118 -18.59 -31.00 -6.18
C SER A 118 -17.20 -30.77 -5.60
N LYS A 119 -16.17 -30.73 -6.45
CA LYS A 119 -14.81 -30.41 -6.04
C LYS A 119 -14.68 -28.97 -5.54
N SER A 120 -15.27 -28.04 -6.26
CA SER A 120 -15.24 -26.61 -5.92
C SER A 120 -15.91 -26.33 -4.59
N ALA A 121 -17.08 -26.93 -4.32
CA ALA A 121 -17.77 -26.79 -3.04
C ALA A 121 -16.92 -27.36 -1.89
N LYS A 122 -16.32 -28.52 -2.08
CA LYS A 122 -15.44 -29.12 -1.08
C LYS A 122 -14.22 -28.26 -0.78
N GLU A 123 -13.57 -27.72 -1.79
CA GLU A 123 -12.42 -26.83 -1.66
C GLU A 123 -12.79 -25.52 -0.95
N LEU A 124 -13.98 -24.96 -1.22
CA LEU A 124 -14.52 -23.77 -0.56
C LEU A 124 -15.03 -24.04 0.87
N GLY A 125 -15.13 -25.29 1.30
CA GLY A 125 -15.65 -25.66 2.61
C GLY A 125 -17.16 -25.46 2.78
N ILE A 126 -17.93 -25.50 1.68
CA ILE A 126 -19.39 -25.34 1.64
C ILE A 126 -20.07 -26.54 0.98
N THR A 127 -21.38 -26.64 1.16
CA THR A 127 -22.18 -27.67 0.50
C THR A 127 -22.42 -27.33 -0.97
N ARG A 128 -22.72 -28.35 -1.79
CA ARG A 128 -23.09 -28.15 -3.20
C ARG A 128 -24.29 -27.22 -3.35
N THR A 129 -25.30 -27.39 -2.51
CA THR A 129 -26.49 -26.55 -2.48
C THR A 129 -26.17 -25.10 -2.16
N ALA A 130 -25.27 -24.86 -1.19
CA ALA A 130 -24.81 -23.51 -0.86
C ALA A 130 -24.04 -22.87 -2.00
N LEU A 131 -23.22 -23.63 -2.73
CA LEU A 131 -22.52 -23.15 -3.92
C LEU A 131 -23.49 -22.78 -5.04
N TYR A 132 -24.47 -23.61 -5.36
CA TYR A 132 -25.51 -23.28 -6.36
C TYR A 132 -26.29 -22.02 -6.00
N ARG A 133 -26.63 -21.84 -4.73
CA ARG A 133 -27.31 -20.64 -4.25
C ARG A 133 -26.48 -19.39 -4.49
N ARG A 134 -25.18 -19.43 -4.25
CA ARG A 134 -24.26 -18.33 -4.50
C ARG A 134 -24.09 -18.04 -5.99
N LEU A 135 -23.97 -19.08 -6.79
CA LEU A 135 -23.89 -18.95 -8.26
C LEU A 135 -25.13 -18.24 -8.81
N ASN A 136 -26.33 -18.61 -8.35
CA ASN A 136 -27.58 -17.95 -8.74
C ASN A 136 -27.62 -16.47 -8.30
N LYS A 137 -27.16 -16.18 -7.06
CA LYS A 137 -27.08 -14.82 -6.54
C LYS A 137 -26.21 -13.90 -7.42
N TYR A 138 -25.14 -14.42 -7.97
CA TYR A 138 -24.19 -13.65 -8.79
C TYR A 138 -24.46 -13.74 -10.29
N GLY A 139 -25.49 -14.46 -10.72
CA GLY A 139 -25.83 -14.66 -12.13
C GLY A 139 -24.81 -15.49 -12.92
N LEU A 140 -24.20 -16.43 -12.26
CA LEU A 140 -23.18 -17.33 -12.83
C LEU A 140 -23.76 -18.66 -13.29
#